data_e53d77b231ddb2d8ad9690acc1296414
#
_entry.id   e53d77b231ddb2d8ad9690acc1296414
#
_cell.length_a   1.000
_cell.length_b   1.000
_cell.length_c   1.000
_cell.angle_alpha   90.00
_cell.angle_beta   90.00
_cell.angle_gamma   90.00
#
_symmetry.space_group_name_H-M   'P 1'
#
loop_
_entity.id
_entity.type
_entity.pdbx_description
1 polymer ?
#
loop_
_entity_poly.entity_id
_entity_poly.type
_entity_poly.pdbx_seq_one_letter_code
_entity_poly.pdbx_strand_id
1 'polypeptide(L)'
;MHILLCYSKTTALDLKMWIHMMAGEHQLEVKEVACEIEEFEKVLSDEAADESLAAIVGMDNAGKAVLQVHDVPKLLINPVLSFCSEEEEKRVLGSATRFDRDNTWGIFNCEGDNEMYYEKMHSYSTNLTLQFGNHFNTANAELIAEGFFSDAVEYGTKR
;
A
#
# COMPACT_ATOMS: atom_id res chain seq x y z
N MET A 1 12.83 -4.09 12.76
CA MET A 1 11.92 -4.11 11.59
C MET A 1 11.11 -2.84 11.52
N HIS A 2 10.93 -2.33 10.34
CA HIS A 2 10.10 -1.15 10.12
C HIS A 2 9.23 -1.32 8.88
N ILE A 3 8.18 -0.53 8.82
CA ILE A 3 7.39 -0.35 7.60
C ILE A 3 7.65 1.04 7.05
N LEU A 4 7.51 1.18 5.74
CA LEU A 4 7.59 2.45 5.06
C LEU A 4 6.17 2.93 4.80
N LEU A 5 5.82 4.11 5.29
CA LEU A 5 4.51 4.74 5.05
C LEU A 5 4.68 5.84 4.00
N CYS A 6 4.18 5.55 2.80
CA CYS A 6 4.21 6.49 1.67
C CYS A 6 2.85 7.16 1.54
N TYR A 7 2.83 8.47 1.58
CA TYR A 7 1.60 9.24 1.59
C TYR A 7 1.71 10.49 0.71
N SER A 8 0.56 11.07 0.38
CA SER A 8 0.49 12.36 -0.31
C SER A 8 -0.02 13.44 0.65
N LYS A 9 0.16 14.70 0.28
CA LYS A 9 -0.34 15.83 1.06
C LYS A 9 -1.87 15.84 1.22
N THR A 10 -2.58 15.09 0.38
CA THR A 10 -4.04 14.94 0.46
C THR A 10 -4.47 13.81 1.39
N THR A 11 -3.53 13.01 1.90
CA THR A 11 -3.83 11.90 2.79
C THR A 11 -4.31 12.42 4.14
N ALA A 12 -5.45 11.89 4.60
CA ALA A 12 -6.02 12.26 5.89
C ALA A 12 -5.09 11.88 7.04
N LEU A 13 -4.92 12.80 7.99
CA LEU A 13 -4.09 12.57 9.18
C LEU A 13 -4.56 11.35 9.97
N ASP A 14 -5.87 11.15 10.09
CA ASP A 14 -6.46 10.04 10.82
C ASP A 14 -6.02 8.68 10.29
N LEU A 15 -5.92 8.54 8.96
CA LEU A 15 -5.45 7.32 8.32
C LEU A 15 -3.98 7.05 8.64
N LYS A 16 -3.15 8.08 8.61
CA LYS A 16 -1.74 7.94 8.97
C LYS A 16 -1.58 7.54 10.44
N MET A 17 -2.33 8.18 11.32
CA MET A 17 -2.31 7.84 12.76
C MET A 17 -2.78 6.40 13.00
N TRP A 18 -3.77 5.96 12.26
CA TRP A 18 -4.27 4.58 12.35
C TRP A 18 -3.18 3.57 11.97
N ILE A 19 -2.42 3.83 10.91
CA ILE A 19 -1.29 2.96 10.52
C ILE A 19 -0.21 2.94 11.62
N HIS A 20 0.12 4.09 12.21
CA HIS A 20 1.07 4.14 13.31
C HIS A 20 0.62 3.29 14.50
N MET A 21 -0.66 3.38 14.85
CA MET A 21 -1.24 2.60 15.94
C MET A 21 -1.16 1.09 15.65
N MET A 22 -1.60 0.69 14.47
CA MET A 22 -1.59 -0.72 14.05
C MET A 22 -0.16 -1.29 13.98
N ALA A 23 0.76 -0.53 13.42
CA ALA A 23 2.17 -0.94 13.37
C ALA A 23 2.75 -1.12 14.78
N GLY A 24 2.41 -0.21 15.70
CA GLY A 24 2.85 -0.31 17.09
C GLY A 24 2.34 -1.57 17.78
N GLU A 25 1.12 -1.99 17.52
CA GLU A 25 0.54 -3.23 18.05
C GLU A 25 1.32 -4.47 17.56
N HIS A 26 1.94 -4.39 16.41
CA HIS A 26 2.77 -5.46 15.84
C HIS A 26 4.27 -5.24 16.08
N GLN A 27 4.64 -4.26 16.91
CA GLN A 27 6.04 -3.94 17.25
C GLN A 27 6.88 -3.56 16.03
N LEU A 28 6.25 -2.90 15.07
CA LEU A 28 6.90 -2.37 13.88
C LEU A 28 7.07 -0.86 14.01
N GLU A 29 8.25 -0.37 13.67
CA GLU A 29 8.50 1.06 13.55
C GLU A 29 7.94 1.57 12.22
N VAL A 30 7.60 2.85 12.17
CA VAL A 30 7.08 3.49 10.94
C VAL A 30 8.05 4.58 10.51
N LYS A 31 8.48 4.50 9.26
CA LYS A 31 9.24 5.56 8.59
C LYS A 31 8.35 6.17 7.52
N GLU A 32 8.13 7.48 7.60
CA GLU A 32 7.24 8.19 6.68
C GLU A 32 8.00 8.82 5.51
N VAL A 33 7.44 8.69 4.31
CA VAL A 33 7.96 9.33 3.10
C VAL A 33 6.81 9.97 2.33
N ALA A 34 6.89 11.29 2.11
CA ALA A 34 5.90 12.01 1.33
C ALA A 34 6.16 11.85 -0.17
N CYS A 35 5.13 11.54 -0.95
CA CYS A 35 5.29 11.30 -2.38
C CYS A 35 5.52 12.59 -3.20
N GLU A 36 5.33 13.76 -2.61
CA GLU A 36 5.56 15.05 -3.27
C GLU A 36 7.02 15.47 -3.28
N ILE A 37 7.91 14.76 -2.59
CA ILE A 37 9.33 15.06 -2.65
C ILE A 37 9.89 14.75 -4.05
N GLU A 38 10.82 15.55 -4.51
CA GLU A 38 11.34 15.47 -5.88
C GLU A 38 11.97 14.12 -6.21
N GLU A 39 12.64 13.49 -5.25
CA GLU A 39 13.32 12.20 -5.45
C GLU A 39 12.56 11.01 -4.85
N PHE A 40 11.25 11.08 -4.80
CA PHE A 40 10.43 10.05 -4.15
C PHE A 40 10.72 8.62 -4.64
N GLU A 41 10.76 8.43 -5.95
CA GLU A 41 11.01 7.09 -6.51
C GLU A 41 12.38 6.54 -6.15
N LYS A 42 13.39 7.42 -6.11
CA LYS A 42 14.74 7.03 -5.68
C LYS A 42 14.77 6.67 -4.20
N VAL A 43 14.16 7.48 -3.35
CA VAL A 43 14.06 7.20 -1.92
C VAL A 43 13.34 5.87 -1.68
N LEU A 44 12.23 5.65 -2.38
CA LEU A 44 11.47 4.41 -2.28
C LEU A 44 12.30 3.19 -2.70
N SER A 45 13.06 3.30 -3.77
CA SER A 45 13.96 2.24 -4.24
C SER A 45 15.08 1.95 -3.23
N ASP A 46 15.70 3.01 -2.69
CA ASP A 46 16.76 2.85 -1.68
C ASP A 46 16.23 2.20 -0.40
N GLU A 47 15.05 2.61 0.06
CA GLU A 47 14.41 2.04 1.25
C GLU A 47 13.98 0.58 1.02
N ALA A 48 13.55 0.25 -0.20
CA ALA A 48 13.17 -1.13 -0.53
C ALA A 48 14.37 -2.09 -0.47
N ALA A 49 15.57 -1.59 -0.65
CA ALA A 49 16.80 -2.37 -0.53
C ALA A 49 17.26 -2.58 0.92
N ASP A 50 16.66 -1.88 1.87
CA ASP A 50 17.00 -1.99 3.29
C ASP A 50 16.51 -3.34 3.85
N GLU A 51 17.43 -4.12 4.40
CA GLU A 51 17.12 -5.45 4.95
C GLU A 51 16.20 -5.41 6.19
N SER A 52 16.09 -4.27 6.85
CA SER A 52 15.20 -4.11 7.99
C SER A 52 13.76 -3.74 7.59
N LEU A 53 13.50 -3.52 6.31
CA LEU A 53 12.15 -3.24 5.79
C LEU A 53 11.29 -4.50 5.84
N ALA A 54 10.12 -4.40 6.48
CA ALA A 54 9.15 -5.48 6.58
C ALA A 54 8.00 -5.35 5.57
N ALA A 55 7.60 -4.13 5.24
CA ALA A 55 6.47 -3.89 4.34
C ALA A 55 6.38 -2.42 3.94
N ILE A 56 5.55 -2.14 2.95
CA ILE A 56 5.29 -0.78 2.46
C ILE A 56 3.78 -0.51 2.48
N VAL A 57 3.40 0.66 2.99
CA VAL A 57 2.04 1.18 2.89
C VAL A 57 2.03 2.34 1.90
N GLY A 58 1.18 2.28 0.90
CA GLY A 58 1.01 3.35 -0.09
C GLY A 58 -0.39 3.93 -0.02
N MET A 59 -0.49 5.23 0.20
CA MET A 59 -1.75 5.95 0.29
C MET A 59 -1.90 6.97 -0.83
N ASP A 60 -3.11 7.09 -1.35
CA ASP A 60 -3.47 8.09 -2.36
C ASP A 60 -2.49 8.09 -3.56
N ASN A 61 -1.86 9.21 -3.86
CA ASN A 61 -0.96 9.35 -5.00
C ASN A 61 0.35 8.54 -4.88
N ALA A 62 0.68 8.04 -3.70
CA ALA A 62 1.85 7.18 -3.52
C ALA A 62 1.62 5.74 -4.03
N GLY A 63 0.37 5.34 -4.20
CA GLY A 63 0.02 3.95 -4.52
C GLY A 63 0.66 3.42 -5.80
N LYS A 64 0.67 4.20 -6.87
CA LYS A 64 1.25 3.78 -8.15
C LYS A 64 2.74 3.47 -8.05
N ALA A 65 3.48 4.31 -7.38
CA ALA A 65 4.92 4.10 -7.19
C ALA A 65 5.18 2.87 -6.30
N VAL A 66 4.39 2.68 -5.25
CA VAL A 66 4.50 1.53 -4.35
C VAL A 66 4.23 0.23 -5.09
N LEU A 67 3.28 0.20 -6.03
CA LEU A 67 3.01 -0.99 -6.84
C LEU A 67 4.20 -1.45 -7.68
N GLN A 68 5.12 -0.56 -7.97
CA GLN A 68 6.30 -0.87 -8.79
C GLN A 68 7.46 -1.45 -7.96
N VAL A 69 7.31 -1.53 -6.65
CA VAL A 69 8.24 -2.25 -5.78
C VAL A 69 7.72 -3.68 -5.63
N HIS A 70 8.51 -4.65 -6.06
CA HIS A 70 8.10 -6.05 -6.07
C HIS A 70 8.68 -6.85 -4.92
N ASP A 71 8.00 -7.96 -4.60
CA ASP A 71 8.45 -8.97 -3.64
C ASP A 71 8.61 -8.47 -2.21
N VAL A 72 7.77 -7.50 -1.84
CA VAL A 72 7.64 -7.01 -0.47
C VAL A 72 6.14 -6.89 -0.13
N PRO A 73 5.70 -7.21 1.09
CA PRO A 73 4.29 -7.02 1.46
C PRO A 73 3.86 -5.57 1.32
N LYS A 74 2.68 -5.35 0.76
CA LYS A 74 2.16 -4.01 0.50
C LYS A 74 0.73 -3.86 1.01
N LEU A 75 0.41 -2.68 1.51
CA LEU A 75 -0.95 -2.26 1.79
C LEU A 75 -1.22 -0.97 1.02
N LEU A 76 -2.24 -0.99 0.19
CA LEU A 76 -2.67 0.19 -0.56
C LEU A 76 -3.98 0.70 0.01
N ILE A 77 -4.03 1.97 0.32
CA ILE A 77 -5.23 2.62 0.86
C ILE A 77 -5.64 3.73 -0.09
N ASN A 78 -6.80 3.58 -0.71
CA ASN A 78 -7.35 4.54 -1.66
C ASN A 78 -6.33 4.99 -2.73
N PRO A 79 -5.60 4.06 -3.37
CA PRO A 79 -4.56 4.46 -4.31
C PRO A 79 -5.15 5.18 -5.52
N VAL A 80 -4.50 6.26 -5.92
CA VAL A 80 -4.81 6.95 -7.17
C VAL A 80 -3.98 6.32 -8.27
N LEU A 81 -4.65 5.65 -9.22
CA LEU A 81 -4.00 4.90 -10.30
C LEU A 81 -4.25 5.59 -11.64
N SER A 82 -3.53 6.67 -11.87
CA SER A 82 -3.58 7.39 -13.12
C SER A 82 -2.39 6.97 -14.00
N PHE A 83 -2.69 6.55 -15.22
CA PHE A 83 -1.70 6.07 -16.17
C PHE A 83 -1.70 6.94 -17.41
N CYS A 84 -0.51 7.15 -17.99
CA CYS A 84 -0.35 7.95 -19.23
C CYS A 84 -0.88 7.22 -20.45
N SER A 85 -0.96 5.88 -20.42
CA SER A 85 -1.40 5.06 -21.53
C SER A 85 -1.87 3.68 -21.06
N GLU A 86 -2.58 2.96 -21.91
CA GLU A 86 -2.95 1.57 -21.65
C GLU A 86 -1.71 0.66 -21.53
N GLU A 87 -0.65 0.98 -22.24
CA GLU A 87 0.61 0.24 -22.16
C GLU A 87 1.25 0.38 -20.79
N GLU A 88 1.25 1.59 -20.23
CA GLU A 88 1.74 1.83 -18.87
C GLU A 88 0.90 1.07 -17.85
N GLU A 89 -0.43 1.13 -17.96
CA GLU A 89 -1.34 0.43 -17.08
C GLU A 89 -1.06 -1.08 -17.07
N LYS A 90 -0.95 -1.69 -18.24
CA LYS A 90 -0.64 -3.11 -18.38
C LYS A 90 0.73 -3.44 -17.82
N ARG A 91 1.71 -2.58 -18.05
CA ARG A 91 3.07 -2.78 -17.53
C ARG A 91 3.09 -2.74 -16.00
N VAL A 92 2.45 -1.75 -15.40
CA VAL A 92 2.44 -1.61 -13.93
C VAL A 92 1.61 -2.70 -13.27
N LEU A 93 0.36 -2.90 -13.73
CA LEU A 93 -0.54 -3.88 -13.10
C LEU A 93 -0.23 -5.32 -13.50
N GLY A 94 0.31 -5.53 -14.69
CA GLY A 94 0.66 -6.86 -15.18
C GLY A 94 2.02 -7.36 -14.72
N SER A 95 2.84 -6.55 -14.06
CA SER A 95 4.19 -6.93 -13.61
C SER A 95 4.21 -7.62 -12.24
N ALA A 96 3.06 -7.79 -11.59
CA ALA A 96 2.97 -8.42 -10.29
C ALA A 96 3.56 -9.82 -10.32
N THR A 97 4.45 -10.11 -9.38
CA THR A 97 4.96 -11.46 -9.15
C THR A 97 3.92 -12.28 -8.40
N ARG A 98 4.13 -13.59 -8.30
CA ARG A 98 3.25 -14.42 -7.47
C ARG A 98 3.24 -13.95 -6.02
N PHE A 99 4.42 -13.58 -5.49
CA PHE A 99 4.52 -13.01 -4.14
C PHE A 99 3.69 -11.74 -4.02
N ASP A 100 3.79 -10.82 -4.98
CA ASP A 100 3.00 -9.59 -4.98
C ASP A 100 1.50 -9.88 -4.95
N ARG A 101 1.04 -10.82 -5.77
CA ARG A 101 -0.38 -11.18 -5.82
C ARG A 101 -0.91 -11.72 -4.50
N ASP A 102 -0.09 -12.49 -3.80
CA ASP A 102 -0.46 -13.12 -2.53
C ASP A 102 -0.27 -12.18 -1.32
N ASN A 103 0.59 -11.19 -1.43
CA ASN A 103 1.01 -10.34 -0.30
C ASN A 103 0.76 -8.84 -0.52
N THR A 104 -0.09 -8.48 -1.47
CA THR A 104 -0.55 -7.10 -1.62
C THR A 104 -1.99 -7.01 -1.15
N TRP A 105 -2.23 -6.12 -0.20
CA TRP A 105 -3.52 -5.91 0.43
C TRP A 105 -4.04 -4.53 0.04
N GLY A 106 -5.34 -4.37 -0.06
CA GLY A 106 -5.93 -3.09 -0.47
C GLY A 106 -7.22 -2.77 0.24
N ILE A 107 -7.38 -1.49 0.59
CA ILE A 107 -8.59 -0.92 1.17
C ILE A 107 -9.03 0.25 0.29
N PHE A 108 -10.26 0.18 -0.23
CA PHE A 108 -10.83 1.19 -1.12
C PHE A 108 -12.13 1.71 -0.54
N ASN A 109 -12.18 2.99 -0.23
CA ASN A 109 -13.45 3.64 0.07
C ASN A 109 -14.16 3.92 -1.25
N CYS A 110 -15.39 3.43 -1.38
CA CYS A 110 -16.15 3.57 -2.61
C CYS A 110 -16.75 4.98 -2.71
N GLU A 111 -15.93 5.93 -3.11
CA GLU A 111 -16.34 7.31 -3.35
C GLU A 111 -15.66 7.79 -4.64
N GLY A 112 -16.44 8.27 -5.58
CA GLY A 112 -15.91 8.72 -6.87
C GLY A 112 -15.23 7.60 -7.65
N ASP A 113 -13.95 7.81 -7.98
CA ASP A 113 -13.19 6.91 -8.85
C ASP A 113 -12.59 5.67 -8.15
N ASN A 114 -12.78 5.51 -6.84
CA ASN A 114 -12.18 4.41 -6.10
C ASN A 114 -12.67 3.03 -6.56
N GLU A 115 -13.94 2.93 -6.96
CA GLU A 115 -14.48 1.69 -7.52
C GLU A 115 -13.73 1.29 -8.79
N MET A 116 -13.43 2.22 -9.65
CA MET A 116 -12.66 1.99 -10.88
C MET A 116 -11.24 1.52 -10.55
N TYR A 117 -10.59 2.12 -9.56
CA TYR A 117 -9.26 1.71 -9.14
C TYR A 117 -9.26 0.30 -8.51
N TYR A 118 -10.30 -0.01 -7.75
CA TYR A 118 -10.49 -1.35 -7.21
C TYR A 118 -10.57 -2.39 -8.35
N GLU A 119 -11.36 -2.12 -9.37
CA GLU A 119 -11.48 -2.98 -10.55
C GLU A 119 -10.11 -3.18 -11.25
N LYS A 120 -9.34 -2.13 -11.40
CA LYS A 120 -8.00 -2.20 -12.00
C LYS A 120 -7.04 -3.07 -11.19
N MET A 121 -7.16 -3.06 -9.87
CA MET A 121 -6.28 -3.81 -8.98
C MET A 121 -6.52 -5.31 -8.95
N HIS A 122 -7.65 -5.80 -9.47
CA HIS A 122 -7.96 -7.23 -9.47
C HIS A 122 -6.92 -8.10 -10.18
N SER A 123 -6.25 -7.56 -11.19
CA SER A 123 -5.19 -8.27 -11.90
C SER A 123 -3.89 -8.32 -11.10
N TYR A 124 -3.73 -7.41 -10.13
CA TYR A 124 -2.52 -7.34 -9.30
C TYR A 124 -2.63 -8.16 -8.03
N SER A 125 -3.76 -8.14 -7.34
CA SER A 125 -3.93 -8.82 -6.06
C SER A 125 -5.33 -9.39 -5.87
N THR A 126 -5.42 -10.45 -5.08
CA THR A 126 -6.69 -11.04 -4.65
C THR A 126 -7.11 -10.60 -3.23
N ASN A 127 -6.25 -9.91 -2.50
CA ASN A 127 -6.48 -9.50 -1.11
C ASN A 127 -7.01 -8.07 -1.03
N LEU A 128 -8.13 -7.82 -1.68
CA LEU A 128 -8.71 -6.49 -1.78
C LEU A 128 -10.07 -6.44 -1.09
N THR A 129 -10.40 -5.30 -0.50
CA THR A 129 -11.74 -5.03 0.00
C THR A 129 -12.25 -3.69 -0.51
N LEU A 130 -13.53 -3.66 -0.84
CA LEU A 130 -14.26 -2.46 -1.23
C LEU A 130 -15.17 -2.06 -0.08
N GLN A 131 -15.10 -0.82 0.32
CA GLN A 131 -15.96 -0.25 1.36
C GLN A 131 -16.88 0.79 0.74
N PHE A 132 -18.10 0.88 1.27
CA PHE A 132 -19.09 1.86 0.83
C PHE A 132 -19.29 2.93 1.90
N GLY A 133 -19.36 4.17 1.47
CA GLY A 133 -19.64 5.32 2.34
C GLY A 133 -18.48 6.29 2.48
N ASN A 134 -18.78 7.42 3.12
CA ASN A 134 -17.86 8.56 3.25
C ASN A 134 -16.89 8.43 4.42
N HIS A 135 -16.99 7.34 5.19
CA HIS A 135 -16.17 7.14 6.37
C HIS A 135 -15.38 5.84 6.23
N PHE A 136 -14.14 5.90 6.69
CA PHE A 136 -13.31 4.73 6.79
C PHE A 136 -13.98 3.70 7.75
N ASN A 137 -14.49 2.62 7.19
CA ASN A 137 -15.13 1.59 7.99
C ASN A 137 -14.07 0.71 8.64
N THR A 138 -13.85 0.91 9.93
CA THR A 138 -12.77 0.25 10.66
C THR A 138 -12.91 -1.27 10.73
N ALA A 139 -14.13 -1.81 10.76
CA ALA A 139 -14.32 -3.26 10.93
C ALA A 139 -13.71 -4.08 9.78
N ASN A 140 -14.00 -3.70 8.52
CA ASN A 140 -13.43 -4.38 7.36
C ASN A 140 -11.97 -4.03 7.15
N ALA A 141 -11.61 -2.77 7.41
CA ALA A 141 -10.24 -2.30 7.29
C ALA A 141 -9.30 -3.02 8.27
N GLU A 142 -9.74 -3.28 9.49
CA GLU A 142 -8.96 -4.01 10.49
C GLU A 142 -8.65 -5.44 10.04
N LEU A 143 -9.61 -6.14 9.42
CA LEU A 143 -9.36 -7.50 8.91
C LEU A 143 -8.26 -7.51 7.85
N ILE A 144 -8.32 -6.57 6.91
CA ILE A 144 -7.30 -6.43 5.87
C ILE A 144 -5.96 -6.03 6.47
N ALA A 145 -5.98 -5.06 7.39
CA ALA A 145 -4.76 -4.59 8.05
C ALA A 145 -4.08 -5.70 8.86
N GLU A 146 -4.84 -6.50 9.60
CA GLU A 146 -4.28 -7.63 10.34
C GLU A 146 -3.60 -8.64 9.43
N GLY A 147 -4.21 -8.95 8.28
CA GLY A 147 -3.60 -9.81 7.27
C GLY A 147 -2.30 -9.23 6.76
N PHE A 148 -2.31 -7.95 6.41
CA PHE A 148 -1.11 -7.24 5.95
C PHE A 148 0.00 -7.21 7.01
N PHE A 149 -0.31 -6.83 8.24
CA PHE A 149 0.69 -6.73 9.31
C PHE A 149 1.25 -8.10 9.70
N SER A 150 0.43 -9.15 9.63
CA SER A 150 0.91 -10.52 9.83
C SER A 150 1.91 -10.91 8.75
N ASP A 151 1.62 -10.61 7.50
CA ASP A 151 2.55 -10.84 6.39
C ASP A 151 3.84 -10.04 6.55
N ALA A 152 3.71 -8.79 7.01
CA ALA A 152 4.86 -7.92 7.24
C ALA A 152 5.81 -8.49 8.30
N VAL A 153 5.27 -8.93 9.42
CA VAL A 153 6.06 -9.54 10.51
C VAL A 153 6.73 -10.83 10.04
N GLU A 154 6.00 -11.68 9.34
CA GLU A 154 6.54 -12.93 8.80
C GLU A 154 7.68 -12.67 7.82
N TYR A 155 7.46 -11.77 6.87
CA TYR A 155 8.48 -11.40 5.88
C TYR A 155 9.72 -10.78 6.54
N GLY A 156 9.53 -9.83 7.43
CA GLY A 156 10.65 -9.17 8.13
C GLY A 156 11.44 -10.12 9.03
N THR A 157 10.78 -11.07 9.65
CA THR A 157 11.43 -12.07 10.51
C THR A 157 12.30 -13.03 9.71
N LYS A 158 11.87 -13.41 8.51
CA LYS A 158 12.62 -14.32 7.63
C LYS A 158 13.75 -13.65 6.88
N ARG A 159 13.72 -12.33 6.82
CA ARG A 159 14.70 -11.54 6.09
C ARG A 159 15.95 -11.25 6.93
#